data_b35146698b9f3952d7f439155ac997fd
#
_entry.id   b35146698b9f3952d7f439155ac997fd
#
_cell.length_a   1.000
_cell.length_b   1.000
_cell.length_c   1.000
_cell.angle_alpha   90.00
_cell.angle_beta   90.00
_cell.angle_gamma   90.00
#
_symmetry.space_group_name_H-M   'P 1'
#
loop_
_entity.id
_entity.type
_entity.pdbx_description
1 polymer ?
#
loop_
_entity_poly.entity_id
_entity_poly.type
_entity_poly.pdbx_seq_one_letter_code
_entity_poly.pdbx_strand_id
1 'polypeptide(L)'
;RTALAQRYQISRTFLFHMIGVTMLCLSELFSIQRLETVPAKFELDAFIALLRLEGQVPIARISEILRVLGYPHDSIGMVSERLTLFGSCLSNTLTIGMPSLIFYLSDEIFALGSPILVTIDPVSTAILRIELASDRKGDTWKKHFSELKDHQFIAKGLGSDRGAGIINGFQAVCPDAVWCSDHFHEFTDLIKLRMTLERQAYAKIAEEEERLRILNNAKSEDNRQKCAQKYAVAMASCDLKISQYQHVSDLVDLLLPTLYFFDPATGRHRQALQVKSDVLALMDLLDECALYTLQQQTQIIRNHIDDICVCYRQVEDICQDLARTMPEEPLNFVGLAWQHGHQSHQYKGEHKKYHQAERDFWLEAAVPLLGENAGQQIEQAFELFNGMVRTSSLIEMVNSQIRPHLNSCKGQVTQEHLNLIMFYHNHHLYKSGKRKGKA
;
A
#
# COMPACT_ATOMS: atom_id res chain seq x y z
N ARG A 1 -23.67 -17.17 30.59
CA ARG A 1 -23.01 -16.73 31.85
C ARG A 1 -22.45 -17.90 32.65
N THR A 2 -23.19 -19.05 32.79
CA THR A 2 -22.68 -20.25 33.47
C THR A 2 -21.46 -20.83 32.80
N ALA A 3 -21.44 -20.92 31.45
CA ALA A 3 -20.31 -21.38 30.68
C ALA A 3 -19.07 -20.46 30.84
N LEU A 4 -19.26 -19.14 31.00
CA LEU A 4 -18.20 -18.19 31.22
C LEU A 4 -17.55 -18.38 32.61
N ALA A 5 -18.38 -18.55 33.66
CA ALA A 5 -17.92 -18.84 35.00
C ALA A 5 -17.07 -20.13 35.06
N GLN A 6 -17.55 -21.19 34.39
CA GLN A 6 -16.82 -22.45 34.27
C GLN A 6 -15.52 -22.31 33.50
N ARG A 7 -15.50 -21.57 32.38
CA ARG A 7 -14.33 -21.36 31.56
C ARG A 7 -13.21 -20.65 32.33
N TYR A 8 -13.54 -19.70 33.21
CA TYR A 8 -12.55 -18.94 33.97
C TYR A 8 -12.38 -19.41 35.41
N GLN A 9 -13.00 -20.56 35.77
CA GLN A 9 -12.92 -21.16 37.13
C GLN A 9 -13.30 -20.19 38.27
N ILE A 10 -14.26 -19.31 38.02
CA ILE A 10 -14.74 -18.33 38.99
C ILE A 10 -16.19 -18.66 39.40
N SER A 11 -16.57 -18.26 40.63
CA SER A 11 -17.95 -18.49 41.06
C SER A 11 -18.95 -17.64 40.26
N ARG A 12 -20.15 -18.16 40.04
CA ARG A 12 -21.23 -17.41 39.37
C ARG A 12 -21.54 -16.10 40.14
N THR A 13 -21.50 -16.13 41.45
CA THR A 13 -21.74 -14.98 42.31
C THR A 13 -20.66 -13.91 42.09
N PHE A 14 -19.40 -14.31 42.02
CA PHE A 14 -18.28 -13.39 41.72
C PHE A 14 -18.41 -12.78 40.32
N LEU A 15 -18.79 -13.58 39.32
CA LEU A 15 -19.04 -13.07 37.96
C LEU A 15 -20.19 -12.05 37.93
N PHE A 16 -21.27 -12.30 38.63
CA PHE A 16 -22.40 -11.35 38.75
C PHE A 16 -22.00 -10.08 39.49
N HIS A 17 -21.21 -10.20 40.55
CA HIS A 17 -20.70 -9.06 41.30
C HIS A 17 -19.79 -8.21 40.42
N MET A 18 -18.83 -8.81 39.71
CA MET A 18 -17.96 -8.11 38.76
C MET A 18 -18.76 -7.38 37.68
N ILE A 19 -19.73 -8.04 37.06
CA ILE A 19 -20.61 -7.41 36.06
C ILE A 19 -21.35 -6.22 36.66
N GLY A 20 -21.91 -6.38 37.87
CA GLY A 20 -22.63 -5.32 38.56
C GLY A 20 -21.71 -4.09 38.85
N VAL A 21 -20.53 -4.33 39.41
CA VAL A 21 -19.54 -3.26 39.66
C VAL A 21 -19.10 -2.59 38.38
N THR A 22 -18.81 -3.37 37.31
CA THR A 22 -18.43 -2.82 35.99
C THR A 22 -19.54 -1.96 35.41
N MET A 23 -20.81 -2.42 35.48
CA MET A 23 -21.96 -1.65 34.98
C MET A 23 -22.20 -0.38 35.78
N LEU A 24 -22.00 -0.39 37.11
CA LEU A 24 -22.07 0.80 37.93
C LEU A 24 -20.94 1.79 37.58
N CYS A 25 -19.69 1.35 37.51
CA CYS A 25 -18.56 2.20 37.12
C CYS A 25 -18.76 2.79 35.71
N LEU A 26 -19.23 1.99 34.73
CA LEU A 26 -19.55 2.48 33.38
C LEU A 26 -20.72 3.48 33.42
N SER A 27 -21.76 3.20 34.20
CA SER A 27 -22.88 4.13 34.37
C SER A 27 -22.45 5.46 34.97
N GLU A 28 -21.60 5.44 35.99
CA GLU A 28 -21.01 6.65 36.58
C GLU A 28 -20.11 7.38 35.59
N LEU A 29 -19.30 6.66 34.83
CA LEU A 29 -18.39 7.21 33.81
C LEU A 29 -19.14 7.87 32.65
N PHE A 30 -20.31 7.32 32.28
CA PHE A 30 -21.15 7.85 31.21
C PHE A 30 -22.30 8.74 31.67
N SER A 31 -22.58 8.85 32.98
CA SER A 31 -23.50 9.82 33.57
C SER A 31 -22.81 11.17 33.84
N ILE A 32 -22.01 11.65 32.88
CA ILE A 32 -21.30 12.92 33.03
C ILE A 32 -22.35 14.03 33.15
N GLN A 33 -22.52 14.57 34.35
CA GLN A 33 -23.24 15.82 34.57
C GLN A 33 -22.44 16.93 33.88
N ARG A 34 -23.14 17.91 33.32
CA ARG A 34 -22.53 19.10 32.74
C ARG A 34 -21.67 19.74 33.81
N LEU A 35 -20.35 19.82 33.57
CA LEU A 35 -19.47 20.55 34.47
C LEU A 35 -19.82 22.03 34.36
N GLU A 36 -20.14 22.67 35.49
CA GLU A 36 -20.56 24.08 35.53
C GLU A 36 -19.44 25.02 35.07
N THR A 37 -18.19 24.67 35.26
CA THR A 37 -17.02 25.37 34.71
C THR A 37 -15.84 24.43 34.61
N VAL A 38 -15.33 24.21 33.43
CA VAL A 38 -13.98 23.67 33.22
C VAL A 38 -13.07 24.87 32.96
N PRO A 39 -12.02 25.11 33.75
CA PRO A 39 -11.01 26.05 33.29
C PRO A 39 -10.45 25.51 31.99
N ALA A 40 -10.79 26.18 30.88
CA ALA A 40 -10.34 25.78 29.54
C ALA A 40 -8.82 25.85 29.53
N LYS A 41 -8.14 24.72 29.66
CA LYS A 41 -6.70 24.61 29.44
C LYS A 41 -6.31 24.83 28.01
N PHE A 42 -7.30 24.78 27.10
CA PHE A 42 -7.10 24.91 25.65
C PHE A 42 -7.99 26.02 25.10
N GLU A 43 -7.42 26.80 24.24
CA GLU A 43 -8.18 27.70 23.40
C GLU A 43 -9.19 26.88 22.55
N LEU A 44 -10.41 27.38 22.40
CA LEU A 44 -11.52 26.67 21.77
C LEU A 44 -11.15 26.17 20.36
N ASP A 45 -10.54 27.03 19.56
CA ASP A 45 -10.19 26.74 18.18
C ASP A 45 -9.12 25.65 18.08
N ALA A 46 -8.09 25.71 18.94
CA ALA A 46 -7.06 24.68 19.05
C ALA A 46 -7.65 23.33 19.49
N PHE A 47 -8.63 23.36 20.40
CA PHE A 47 -9.29 22.15 20.88
C PHE A 47 -10.18 21.50 19.82
N ILE A 48 -10.93 22.32 19.06
CA ILE A 48 -11.72 21.83 17.91
C ILE A 48 -10.80 21.19 16.87
N ALA A 49 -9.68 21.84 16.52
CA ALA A 49 -8.73 21.33 15.54
C ALA A 49 -8.09 20.01 16.04
N LEU A 50 -7.69 19.94 17.32
CA LEU A 50 -7.13 18.74 17.93
C LEU A 50 -8.11 17.55 17.88
N LEU A 51 -9.36 17.77 18.32
CA LEU A 51 -10.39 16.74 18.27
C LEU A 51 -10.67 16.26 16.83
N ARG A 52 -10.68 17.20 15.87
CA ARG A 52 -10.97 16.88 14.47
C ARG A 52 -9.82 16.14 13.79
N LEU A 53 -8.60 16.61 13.93
CA LEU A 53 -7.44 16.12 13.18
C LEU A 53 -6.74 14.96 13.90
N GLU A 54 -6.39 15.11 15.17
CA GLU A 54 -5.76 14.03 15.93
C GLU A 54 -6.76 12.96 16.35
N GLY A 55 -7.92 13.39 16.88
CA GLY A 55 -8.96 12.50 17.37
C GLY A 55 -9.87 11.92 16.28
N GLN A 56 -9.84 12.47 15.07
CA GLN A 56 -10.75 12.10 13.95
C GLN A 56 -12.24 12.13 14.35
N VAL A 57 -12.58 12.99 15.31
CA VAL A 57 -13.91 13.05 15.91
C VAL A 57 -14.89 13.71 14.91
N PRO A 58 -16.06 13.10 14.64
CA PRO A 58 -17.10 13.74 13.83
C PRO A 58 -17.59 15.05 14.42
N ILE A 59 -17.90 16.05 13.57
CA ILE A 59 -18.32 17.42 13.98
C ILE A 59 -19.45 17.38 15.02
N ALA A 60 -20.47 16.52 14.83
CA ALA A 60 -21.57 16.40 15.78
C ALA A 60 -21.11 15.92 17.17
N ARG A 61 -20.08 15.08 17.24
CA ARG A 61 -19.50 14.63 18.52
C ARG A 61 -18.59 15.68 19.17
N ILE A 62 -17.90 16.48 18.34
CA ILE A 62 -17.15 17.64 18.84
C ILE A 62 -18.13 18.61 19.52
N SER A 63 -19.25 18.93 18.89
CA SER A 63 -20.33 19.76 19.46
C SER A 63 -20.83 19.21 20.81
N GLU A 64 -21.08 17.90 20.93
CA GLU A 64 -21.47 17.27 22.19
C GLU A 64 -20.38 17.38 23.26
N ILE A 65 -19.12 17.12 22.92
CA ILE A 65 -17.98 17.23 23.83
C ILE A 65 -17.87 18.67 24.36
N LEU A 66 -17.93 19.67 23.49
CA LEU A 66 -17.89 21.08 23.88
C LEU A 66 -19.03 21.43 24.84
N ARG A 67 -20.26 20.92 24.57
CA ARG A 67 -21.42 21.11 25.44
C ARG A 67 -21.21 20.51 26.82
N VAL A 68 -20.73 19.27 26.89
CA VAL A 68 -20.43 18.58 28.16
C VAL A 68 -19.37 19.35 28.96
N LEU A 69 -18.36 19.86 28.30
CA LEU A 69 -17.29 20.63 28.92
C LEU A 69 -17.68 22.09 29.24
N GLY A 70 -18.90 22.51 28.91
CA GLY A 70 -19.42 23.85 29.25
C GLY A 70 -18.88 25.01 28.42
N TYR A 71 -18.35 24.74 27.20
CA TYR A 71 -17.95 25.82 26.30
C TYR A 71 -19.17 26.63 25.87
N PRO A 72 -19.04 27.98 25.77
CA PRO A 72 -20.17 28.86 25.45
C PRO A 72 -20.68 28.73 24.01
N HIS A 73 -19.85 28.23 23.09
CA HIS A 73 -20.17 27.99 21.69
C HIS A 73 -19.95 26.54 21.38
N ASP A 74 -21.04 25.77 21.28
CA ASP A 74 -20.98 24.31 21.14
C ASP A 74 -21.81 23.78 19.97
N SER A 75 -22.37 24.62 19.11
CA SER A 75 -23.24 24.17 18.03
C SER A 75 -22.48 23.49 16.88
N ILE A 76 -23.11 22.51 16.22
CA ILE A 76 -22.57 21.85 15.02
C ILE A 76 -22.20 22.86 13.93
N GLY A 77 -23.05 23.89 13.73
CA GLY A 77 -22.81 24.95 12.74
C GLY A 77 -21.55 25.74 13.05
N MET A 78 -21.36 26.15 14.31
CA MET A 78 -20.15 26.87 14.73
C MET A 78 -18.88 26.02 14.54
N VAL A 79 -18.89 24.74 14.96
CA VAL A 79 -17.74 23.86 14.76
C VAL A 79 -17.42 23.70 13.27
N SER A 80 -18.44 23.52 12.42
CA SER A 80 -18.27 23.44 10.97
C SER A 80 -17.70 24.71 10.38
N GLU A 81 -18.25 25.88 10.75
CA GLU A 81 -17.79 27.19 10.28
C GLU A 81 -16.33 27.45 10.65
N ARG A 82 -15.93 27.15 11.89
CA ARG A 82 -14.53 27.29 12.34
C ARG A 82 -13.58 26.39 11.54
N LEU A 83 -13.90 25.12 11.35
CA LEU A 83 -13.10 24.22 10.54
C LEU A 83 -13.01 24.66 9.07
N THR A 84 -14.10 25.15 8.51
CA THR A 84 -14.10 25.72 7.15
C THR A 84 -13.21 26.96 7.06
N LEU A 85 -13.31 27.87 8.04
CA LEU A 85 -12.45 29.05 8.12
C LEU A 85 -10.97 28.65 8.18
N PHE A 86 -10.59 27.71 9.05
CA PHE A 86 -9.20 27.24 9.13
C PHE A 86 -8.71 26.66 7.81
N GLY A 87 -9.51 25.79 7.18
CA GLY A 87 -9.17 25.18 5.90
C GLY A 87 -9.08 26.19 4.74
N SER A 88 -9.88 27.26 4.77
CA SER A 88 -9.83 28.32 3.76
C SER A 88 -8.56 29.19 3.83
N CYS A 89 -7.91 29.23 5.00
CA CYS A 89 -6.61 29.90 5.17
C CYS A 89 -5.41 29.05 4.68
N LEU A 90 -5.65 27.79 4.30
CA LEU A 90 -4.62 26.84 3.89
C LEU A 90 -4.71 26.57 2.39
N SER A 91 -3.54 26.36 1.76
CA SER A 91 -3.48 25.93 0.37
C SER A 91 -3.77 24.43 0.24
N ASN A 92 -4.32 24.04 -0.91
CA ASN A 92 -4.42 22.62 -1.33
C ASN A 92 -3.16 22.13 -2.06
N THR A 93 -2.15 23.00 -2.19
CA THR A 93 -0.87 22.70 -2.82
C THR A 93 0.25 23.19 -1.91
N LEU A 94 1.24 22.33 -1.66
CA LEU A 94 2.40 22.69 -0.86
C LEU A 94 3.21 23.79 -1.56
N THR A 95 3.70 24.74 -0.79
CA THR A 95 4.54 25.82 -1.30
C THR A 95 5.97 25.59 -0.88
N ILE A 96 6.89 25.70 -1.81
CA ILE A 96 8.35 25.58 -1.60
C ILE A 96 9.06 26.87 -2.02
N GLY A 97 10.18 27.16 -1.38
CA GLY A 97 10.94 28.40 -1.63
C GLY A 97 11.83 28.35 -2.86
N MET A 98 12.09 27.17 -3.42
CA MET A 98 12.96 26.96 -4.58
C MET A 98 12.44 25.83 -5.45
N PRO A 99 12.68 25.85 -6.79
CA PRO A 99 12.33 24.74 -7.67
C PRO A 99 12.92 23.43 -7.18
N SER A 100 12.09 22.40 -7.13
CA SER A 100 12.49 21.08 -6.65
C SER A 100 12.15 20.01 -7.67
N LEU A 101 13.15 19.19 -8.02
CA LEU A 101 12.96 18.06 -8.94
C LEU A 101 12.47 16.85 -8.15
N ILE A 102 11.24 16.42 -8.40
CA ILE A 102 10.56 15.40 -7.60
C ILE A 102 9.97 14.32 -8.51
N PHE A 103 10.05 13.08 -8.06
CA PHE A 103 9.27 11.99 -8.64
C PHE A 103 7.88 12.02 -7.99
N TYR A 104 6.80 12.14 -8.78
CA TYR A 104 5.45 12.16 -8.27
C TYR A 104 4.93 10.75 -8.03
N LEU A 105 4.26 10.52 -6.90
CA LEU A 105 3.33 9.41 -6.74
C LEU A 105 1.91 9.98 -6.68
N SER A 106 1.05 9.54 -7.56
CA SER A 106 -0.32 10.06 -7.64
C SER A 106 -1.35 8.94 -7.70
N ASP A 107 -2.47 9.17 -7.06
CA ASP A 107 -3.59 8.24 -6.99
C ASP A 107 -4.90 9.00 -6.73
N GLU A 108 -6.03 8.36 -6.96
CA GLU A 108 -7.32 8.87 -6.56
C GLU A 108 -7.97 8.05 -5.44
N ILE A 109 -8.54 8.74 -4.47
CA ILE A 109 -9.43 8.15 -3.47
C ILE A 109 -10.83 8.75 -3.62
N PHE A 110 -11.83 8.02 -3.15
CA PHE A 110 -13.22 8.45 -3.32
C PHE A 110 -13.88 8.73 -1.98
N ALA A 111 -14.60 9.85 -1.92
CA ALA A 111 -15.52 10.17 -0.85
C ALA A 111 -16.93 10.37 -1.45
N LEU A 112 -17.86 9.43 -1.12
CA LEU A 112 -19.24 9.43 -1.63
C LEU A 112 -19.38 9.62 -3.16
N GLY A 113 -18.48 8.99 -3.91
CA GLY A 113 -18.50 9.05 -5.37
C GLY A 113 -17.75 10.23 -5.98
N SER A 114 -17.34 11.23 -5.18
CA SER A 114 -16.46 12.32 -5.66
C SER A 114 -15.00 11.91 -5.56
N PRO A 115 -14.22 12.05 -6.65
CA PRO A 115 -12.80 11.74 -6.63
C PRO A 115 -12.01 12.82 -5.89
N ILE A 116 -11.05 12.40 -5.10
CA ILE A 116 -10.04 13.24 -4.47
C ILE A 116 -8.71 12.86 -5.09
N LEU A 117 -8.08 13.78 -5.79
CA LEU A 117 -6.79 13.58 -6.42
C LEU A 117 -5.69 13.88 -5.39
N VAL A 118 -4.76 12.97 -5.25
CA VAL A 118 -3.65 13.07 -4.28
C VAL A 118 -2.33 12.86 -5.00
N THR A 119 -1.39 13.77 -4.79
CA THR A 119 0.00 13.62 -5.25
C THR A 119 0.94 13.81 -4.08
N ILE A 120 1.89 12.90 -3.91
CA ILE A 120 2.88 12.90 -2.83
C ILE A 120 4.31 12.87 -3.38
N ASP A 121 5.26 13.28 -2.54
CA ASP A 121 6.68 12.98 -2.72
C ASP A 121 7.00 11.62 -2.09
N PRO A 122 7.52 10.63 -2.82
CA PRO A 122 7.85 9.31 -2.27
C PRO A 122 9.00 9.32 -1.26
N VAL A 123 9.84 10.34 -1.27
CA VAL A 123 10.99 10.45 -0.36
C VAL A 123 10.55 10.90 1.03
N SER A 124 9.86 12.04 1.10
CA SER A 124 9.36 12.59 2.37
C SER A 124 8.00 12.03 2.77
N THR A 125 7.23 11.48 1.82
CA THR A 125 5.81 11.15 1.93
C THR A 125 4.90 12.36 2.22
N ALA A 126 5.39 13.56 1.97
CA ALA A 126 4.58 14.76 2.07
C ALA A 126 3.53 14.81 0.95
N ILE A 127 2.33 15.26 1.27
CA ILE A 127 1.29 15.53 0.29
C ILE A 127 1.67 16.84 -0.41
N LEU A 128 1.96 16.76 -1.71
CA LEU A 128 2.27 17.93 -2.53
C LEU A 128 1.01 18.68 -2.92
N ARG A 129 -0.05 17.93 -3.28
CA ARG A 129 -1.36 18.49 -3.61
C ARG A 129 -2.46 17.49 -3.27
N ILE A 130 -3.58 18.02 -2.75
CA ILE A 130 -4.81 17.30 -2.53
C ILE A 130 -5.99 18.11 -3.06
N GLU A 131 -6.84 17.51 -3.87
CA GLU A 131 -7.90 18.23 -4.57
C GLU A 131 -9.20 17.45 -4.60
N LEU A 132 -10.30 18.08 -4.18
CA LEU A 132 -11.64 17.56 -4.40
C LEU A 132 -12.03 17.86 -5.84
N ALA A 133 -12.06 16.83 -6.68
CA ALA A 133 -12.30 17.00 -8.10
C ALA A 133 -13.74 16.64 -8.49
N SER A 134 -14.20 17.20 -9.61
CA SER A 134 -15.50 16.88 -10.19
C SER A 134 -15.50 15.53 -10.91
N ASP A 135 -14.37 15.15 -11.44
CA ASP A 135 -14.12 13.88 -12.14
C ASP A 135 -12.64 13.52 -12.15
N ARG A 136 -12.28 12.37 -12.73
CA ARG A 136 -10.91 11.88 -12.87
C ARG A 136 -10.41 11.86 -14.32
N LYS A 137 -10.91 12.73 -15.16
CA LYS A 137 -10.53 12.81 -16.57
C LYS A 137 -9.16 13.45 -16.76
N GLY A 138 -8.60 13.29 -17.97
CA GLY A 138 -7.30 13.85 -18.32
C GLY A 138 -7.20 15.35 -18.13
N ASP A 139 -8.24 16.12 -18.46
CA ASP A 139 -8.24 17.57 -18.28
C ASP A 139 -8.22 17.98 -16.80
N THR A 140 -8.86 17.21 -15.93
CA THR A 140 -8.85 17.44 -14.47
C THR A 140 -7.48 17.15 -13.91
N TRP A 141 -6.87 16.02 -14.24
CA TRP A 141 -5.50 15.70 -13.88
C TRP A 141 -4.48 16.66 -14.48
N LYS A 142 -4.69 17.12 -15.71
CA LYS A 142 -3.84 18.15 -16.33
C LYS A 142 -3.81 19.42 -15.49
N LYS A 143 -4.96 19.92 -15.02
CA LYS A 143 -5.01 21.08 -14.13
C LYS A 143 -4.27 20.82 -12.82
N HIS A 144 -4.48 19.61 -12.24
CA HIS A 144 -3.83 19.20 -11.01
C HIS A 144 -2.29 19.25 -11.13
N PHE A 145 -1.72 18.70 -12.21
CA PHE A 145 -0.27 18.71 -12.44
C PHE A 145 0.25 20.10 -12.87
N SER A 146 -0.54 20.90 -13.57
CA SER A 146 -0.16 22.29 -13.91
C SER A 146 0.03 23.11 -12.64
N GLU A 147 -0.87 23.03 -11.68
CA GLU A 147 -0.74 23.70 -10.38
C GLU A 147 0.53 23.29 -9.62
N LEU A 148 0.89 22.00 -9.63
CA LEU A 148 2.15 21.55 -9.04
C LEU A 148 3.35 22.20 -9.72
N LYS A 149 3.35 22.27 -11.04
CA LYS A 149 4.41 22.94 -11.82
C LYS A 149 4.50 24.42 -11.51
N ASP A 150 3.36 25.11 -11.40
CA ASP A 150 3.27 26.53 -11.07
C ASP A 150 3.79 26.80 -9.64
N HIS A 151 3.68 25.82 -8.74
CA HIS A 151 4.27 25.85 -7.39
C HIS A 151 5.72 25.33 -7.35
N GLN A 152 6.42 25.34 -8.50
CA GLN A 152 7.84 25.02 -8.65
C GLN A 152 8.22 23.55 -8.38
N PHE A 153 7.27 22.63 -8.36
CA PHE A 153 7.57 21.21 -8.39
C PHE A 153 7.82 20.76 -9.82
N ILE A 154 9.05 20.39 -10.12
CA ILE A 154 9.47 19.90 -11.44
C ILE A 154 9.38 18.37 -11.42
N ALA A 155 8.55 17.79 -12.28
CA ALA A 155 8.38 16.35 -12.34
C ALA A 155 9.60 15.67 -12.98
N LYS A 156 10.30 14.83 -12.22
CA LYS A 156 11.28 13.86 -12.73
C LYS A 156 10.57 12.67 -13.39
N GLY A 157 9.43 12.29 -12.87
CA GLY A 157 8.59 11.19 -13.35
C GLY A 157 7.31 11.07 -12.53
N LEU A 158 6.44 10.15 -12.93
CA LEU A 158 5.19 9.80 -12.27
C LEU A 158 5.11 8.29 -12.03
N GLY A 159 4.81 7.88 -10.82
CA GLY A 159 4.32 6.54 -10.49
C GLY A 159 2.82 6.58 -10.22
N SER A 160 2.06 5.75 -10.89
CA SER A 160 0.62 5.64 -10.71
C SER A 160 0.11 4.28 -11.19
N ASP A 161 -1.16 4.00 -10.89
CA ASP A 161 -1.89 2.97 -11.62
C ASP A 161 -2.09 3.36 -13.10
N ARG A 162 -2.76 2.48 -13.86
CA ARG A 162 -3.04 2.69 -15.30
C ARG A 162 -4.28 3.53 -15.58
N GLY A 163 -4.68 4.41 -14.69
CA GLY A 163 -5.77 5.33 -14.95
C GLY A 163 -5.46 6.20 -16.17
N ALA A 164 -6.21 6.03 -17.28
CA ALA A 164 -5.96 6.80 -18.49
C ALA A 164 -6.02 8.32 -18.26
N GLY A 165 -6.86 8.77 -17.33
CA GLY A 165 -6.96 10.18 -16.96
C GLY A 165 -5.67 10.73 -16.37
N ILE A 166 -5.09 10.01 -15.41
CA ILE A 166 -3.86 10.45 -14.72
C ILE A 166 -2.66 10.46 -15.70
N ILE A 167 -2.52 9.43 -16.52
CA ILE A 167 -1.42 9.32 -17.49
C ILE A 167 -1.52 10.43 -18.54
N ASN A 168 -2.69 10.60 -19.16
CA ASN A 168 -2.92 11.64 -20.18
C ASN A 168 -2.74 13.04 -19.61
N GLY A 169 -3.24 13.29 -18.39
CA GLY A 169 -3.07 14.56 -17.70
C GLY A 169 -1.61 14.90 -17.42
N PHE A 170 -0.85 13.91 -16.95
CA PHE A 170 0.57 14.05 -16.68
C PHE A 170 1.40 14.31 -17.94
N GLN A 171 1.23 13.50 -18.97
CA GLN A 171 1.95 13.65 -20.23
C GLN A 171 1.67 14.99 -20.92
N ALA A 172 0.45 15.53 -20.78
CA ALA A 172 0.11 16.84 -21.32
C ALA A 172 0.84 18.00 -20.63
N VAL A 173 1.30 17.84 -19.37
CA VAL A 173 2.01 18.88 -18.61
C VAL A 173 3.52 18.64 -18.59
N CYS A 174 3.94 17.39 -18.53
CA CYS A 174 5.31 16.95 -18.35
C CYS A 174 5.70 15.91 -19.43
N PRO A 175 5.73 16.28 -20.72
CA PRO A 175 5.94 15.33 -21.82
C PRO A 175 7.31 14.64 -21.78
N ASP A 176 8.32 15.29 -21.20
CA ASP A 176 9.69 14.77 -21.11
C ASP A 176 9.93 13.92 -19.85
N ALA A 177 8.96 13.89 -18.93
CA ALA A 177 9.08 13.12 -17.70
C ALA A 177 8.57 11.70 -17.90
N VAL A 178 9.24 10.71 -17.29
CA VAL A 178 8.90 9.30 -17.44
C VAL A 178 7.66 8.94 -16.61
N TRP A 179 6.83 8.07 -17.15
CA TRP A 179 5.79 7.40 -16.38
C TRP A 179 6.21 5.97 -16.05
N CYS A 180 6.09 5.58 -14.78
CA CYS A 180 6.37 4.23 -14.30
C CYS A 180 5.07 3.57 -13.87
N SER A 181 4.80 2.41 -14.45
CA SER A 181 3.67 1.58 -14.04
C SER A 181 3.91 0.98 -12.65
N ASP A 182 2.84 0.85 -11.87
CA ASP A 182 2.88 0.16 -10.58
C ASP A 182 2.99 -1.36 -10.78
N HIS A 183 4.15 -1.92 -10.46
CA HIS A 183 4.41 -3.36 -10.57
C HIS A 183 3.44 -4.21 -9.76
N PHE A 184 2.99 -3.75 -8.59
CA PHE A 184 2.03 -4.50 -7.79
C PHE A 184 0.71 -4.67 -8.54
N HIS A 185 0.20 -3.59 -9.14
CA HIS A 185 -1.04 -3.64 -9.93
C HIS A 185 -0.88 -4.48 -11.20
N GLU A 186 0.27 -4.43 -11.87
CA GLU A 186 0.52 -5.23 -13.08
C GLU A 186 0.45 -6.74 -12.85
N PHE A 187 0.96 -7.21 -11.72
CA PHE A 187 1.07 -8.65 -11.44
C PHE A 187 0.01 -9.18 -10.47
N THR A 188 -0.76 -8.30 -9.82
CA THR A 188 -1.78 -8.69 -8.83
C THR A 188 -2.80 -9.68 -9.37
N ASP A 189 -3.26 -9.51 -10.61
CA ASP A 189 -4.30 -10.38 -11.17
C ASP A 189 -3.74 -11.76 -11.53
N LEU A 190 -2.47 -11.86 -11.91
CA LEU A 190 -1.78 -13.14 -12.06
C LEU A 190 -1.67 -13.89 -10.72
N ILE A 191 -1.34 -13.18 -9.63
CA ILE A 191 -1.29 -13.75 -8.28
C ILE A 191 -2.68 -14.22 -7.83
N LYS A 192 -3.74 -13.44 -8.09
CA LYS A 192 -5.13 -13.83 -7.77
C LYS A 192 -5.56 -15.06 -8.58
N LEU A 193 -5.13 -15.16 -9.83
CA LEU A 193 -5.41 -16.32 -10.67
C LEU A 193 -4.75 -17.59 -10.10
N ARG A 194 -3.47 -17.52 -9.65
CA ARG A 194 -2.80 -18.61 -8.93
C ARG A 194 -3.64 -19.08 -7.73
N MET A 195 -4.11 -18.15 -6.87
CA MET A 195 -4.95 -18.48 -5.73
C MET A 195 -6.30 -19.11 -6.14
N THR A 196 -6.83 -18.74 -7.29
CA THR A 196 -8.06 -19.32 -7.82
C THR A 196 -7.84 -20.74 -8.30
N LEU A 197 -6.72 -21.02 -8.99
CA LEU A 197 -6.32 -22.38 -9.41
C LEU A 197 -6.08 -23.29 -8.22
N GLU A 198 -5.44 -22.78 -7.16
CA GLU A 198 -5.25 -23.49 -5.91
C GLU A 198 -6.57 -23.97 -5.31
N ARG A 199 -7.55 -23.06 -5.18
CA ARG A 199 -8.88 -23.40 -4.68
C ARG A 199 -9.58 -24.44 -5.57
N GLN A 200 -9.41 -24.34 -6.90
CA GLN A 200 -9.96 -25.32 -7.83
C GLN A 200 -9.32 -26.70 -7.67
N ALA A 201 -7.99 -26.76 -7.47
CA ALA A 201 -7.28 -28.00 -7.20
C ALA A 201 -7.80 -28.67 -5.91
N TYR A 202 -7.89 -27.94 -4.79
CA TYR A 202 -8.45 -28.46 -3.55
C TYR A 202 -9.91 -28.95 -3.69
N ALA A 203 -10.73 -28.22 -4.45
CA ALA A 203 -12.12 -28.66 -4.70
C ALA A 203 -12.17 -29.99 -5.49
N LYS A 204 -11.22 -30.20 -6.43
CA LYS A 204 -11.15 -31.45 -7.20
C LYS A 204 -10.58 -32.62 -6.39
N ILE A 205 -9.66 -32.37 -5.47
CA ILE A 205 -9.19 -33.37 -4.50
C ILE A 205 -10.37 -33.86 -3.66
N ALA A 206 -11.16 -32.96 -3.12
CA ALA A 206 -12.33 -33.31 -2.31
C ALA A 206 -13.38 -34.07 -3.12
N GLU A 207 -13.60 -33.73 -4.40
CA GLU A 207 -14.51 -34.45 -5.31
C GLU A 207 -13.99 -35.86 -5.57
N GLU A 208 -12.71 -36.04 -5.84
CA GLU A 208 -12.08 -37.36 -6.04
C GLU A 208 -12.22 -38.25 -4.83
N GLU A 209 -11.89 -37.75 -3.63
CA GLU A 209 -12.04 -38.48 -2.37
C GLU A 209 -13.49 -38.94 -2.12
N GLU A 210 -14.48 -38.09 -2.40
CA GLU A 210 -15.89 -38.44 -2.26
C GLU A 210 -16.30 -39.51 -3.29
N ARG A 211 -15.81 -39.42 -4.55
CA ARG A 211 -16.07 -40.46 -5.57
C ARG A 211 -15.44 -41.78 -5.20
N LEU A 212 -14.22 -41.79 -4.65
CA LEU A 212 -13.55 -42.98 -4.14
C LEU A 212 -14.35 -43.61 -2.97
N ARG A 213 -14.85 -42.80 -2.05
CA ARG A 213 -15.67 -43.25 -0.94
C ARG A 213 -16.97 -43.91 -1.42
N ILE A 214 -17.64 -43.32 -2.42
CA ILE A 214 -18.85 -43.88 -3.02
C ILE A 214 -18.52 -45.19 -3.74
N LEU A 215 -17.41 -45.30 -4.48
CA LEU A 215 -16.97 -46.52 -5.13
C LEU A 215 -16.72 -47.65 -4.14
N ASN A 216 -16.04 -47.34 -3.04
CA ASN A 216 -15.70 -48.34 -2.00
C ASN A 216 -16.98 -48.85 -1.27
N ASN A 217 -18.05 -48.08 -1.22
CA ASN A 217 -19.32 -48.46 -0.59
C ASN A 217 -20.33 -49.09 -1.55
N ALA A 218 -20.00 -49.25 -2.85
CA ALA A 218 -20.90 -49.83 -3.85
C ALA A 218 -21.14 -51.33 -3.61
N LYS A 219 -22.42 -51.73 -3.45
CA LYS A 219 -22.80 -53.13 -3.08
C LYS A 219 -23.06 -54.03 -4.28
N SER A 220 -23.49 -53.54 -5.42
CA SER A 220 -23.73 -54.32 -6.62
C SER A 220 -22.65 -54.09 -7.69
N GLU A 221 -22.35 -55.12 -8.49
CA GLU A 221 -21.31 -55.05 -9.51
C GLU A 221 -21.63 -53.98 -10.59
N ASP A 222 -22.87 -53.91 -11.03
CA ASP A 222 -23.32 -52.88 -11.99
C ASP A 222 -23.14 -51.46 -11.44
N ASN A 223 -23.49 -51.26 -10.17
CA ASN A 223 -23.29 -49.94 -9.52
C ASN A 223 -21.79 -49.65 -9.31
N ARG A 224 -21.00 -50.65 -8.97
CA ARG A 224 -19.54 -50.53 -8.79
C ARG A 224 -18.89 -50.09 -10.08
N GLN A 225 -19.25 -50.67 -11.22
CA GLN A 225 -18.71 -50.31 -12.52
C GLN A 225 -19.06 -48.85 -12.90
N LYS A 226 -20.28 -48.41 -12.66
CA LYS A 226 -20.70 -46.99 -12.86
C LYS A 226 -19.94 -46.03 -11.94
N CYS A 227 -19.72 -46.38 -10.67
CA CYS A 227 -18.98 -45.60 -9.73
C CYS A 227 -17.50 -45.53 -10.11
N ALA A 228 -16.91 -46.62 -10.60
CA ALA A 228 -15.53 -46.66 -11.07
C ALA A 228 -15.30 -45.71 -12.26
N GLN A 229 -16.22 -45.66 -13.22
CA GLN A 229 -16.14 -44.70 -14.34
C GLN A 229 -16.18 -43.25 -13.83
N LYS A 230 -17.09 -42.94 -12.90
CA LYS A 230 -17.16 -41.57 -12.33
C LYS A 230 -15.91 -41.21 -11.51
N TYR A 231 -15.35 -42.16 -10.78
CA TYR A 231 -14.10 -41.97 -10.06
C TYR A 231 -12.93 -41.71 -11.01
N ALA A 232 -12.78 -42.50 -12.09
CA ALA A 232 -11.74 -42.30 -13.10
C ALA A 232 -11.80 -40.89 -13.74
N VAL A 233 -13.01 -40.40 -14.04
CA VAL A 233 -13.20 -39.03 -14.54
C VAL A 233 -12.82 -37.96 -13.50
N ALA A 234 -13.21 -38.17 -12.25
CA ALA A 234 -12.85 -37.25 -11.15
C ALA A 234 -11.34 -37.22 -10.92
N MET A 235 -10.69 -38.38 -10.89
CA MET A 235 -9.22 -38.52 -10.77
C MET A 235 -8.49 -37.79 -11.88
N ALA A 236 -8.85 -38.01 -13.15
CA ALA A 236 -8.23 -37.31 -14.29
C ALA A 236 -8.46 -35.78 -14.22
N SER A 237 -9.63 -35.35 -13.74
CA SER A 237 -9.91 -33.90 -13.54
C SER A 237 -9.10 -33.32 -12.37
N CYS A 238 -8.86 -34.10 -11.31
CA CYS A 238 -8.03 -33.71 -10.17
C CYS A 238 -6.58 -33.56 -10.60
N ASP A 239 -6.00 -34.57 -11.27
CA ASP A 239 -4.63 -34.53 -11.78
C ASP A 239 -4.38 -33.31 -12.68
N LEU A 240 -5.32 -33.04 -13.59
CA LEU A 240 -5.24 -31.88 -14.47
C LEU A 240 -5.21 -30.55 -13.68
N LYS A 241 -6.09 -30.41 -12.67
CA LYS A 241 -6.15 -29.18 -11.89
C LYS A 241 -4.95 -28.98 -10.98
N ILE A 242 -4.42 -30.04 -10.40
CA ILE A 242 -3.19 -30.01 -9.64
C ILE A 242 -2.01 -29.61 -10.53
N SER A 243 -1.88 -30.23 -11.70
CA SER A 243 -0.81 -29.91 -12.65
C SER A 243 -0.88 -28.46 -13.13
N GLN A 244 -2.07 -27.96 -13.46
CA GLN A 244 -2.27 -26.55 -13.84
C GLN A 244 -1.86 -25.59 -12.71
N TYR A 245 -2.27 -25.86 -11.48
CA TYR A 245 -1.90 -25.05 -10.32
C TYR A 245 -0.39 -25.06 -10.08
N GLN A 246 0.22 -26.24 -10.06
CA GLN A 246 1.67 -26.39 -9.82
C GLN A 246 2.48 -25.63 -10.86
N HIS A 247 2.19 -25.84 -12.14
CA HIS A 247 2.89 -25.14 -13.23
C HIS A 247 2.78 -23.61 -13.12
N VAL A 248 1.57 -23.09 -12.89
CA VAL A 248 1.38 -21.65 -12.71
C VAL A 248 2.06 -21.14 -11.45
N SER A 249 2.01 -21.91 -10.33
CA SER A 249 2.64 -21.53 -9.08
C SER A 249 4.16 -21.44 -9.21
N ASP A 250 4.78 -22.42 -9.84
CA ASP A 250 6.23 -22.45 -10.03
C ASP A 250 6.72 -21.26 -10.88
N LEU A 251 5.99 -20.92 -11.95
CA LEU A 251 6.33 -19.78 -12.81
C LEU A 251 6.10 -18.43 -12.13
N VAL A 252 5.04 -18.30 -11.34
CA VAL A 252 4.79 -17.08 -10.54
C VAL A 252 5.85 -16.92 -9.45
N ASP A 253 6.31 -18.00 -8.85
CA ASP A 253 7.39 -17.97 -7.87
C ASP A 253 8.75 -17.60 -8.49
N LEU A 254 8.99 -17.92 -9.76
CA LEU A 254 10.14 -17.44 -10.55
C LEU A 254 10.04 -15.97 -10.95
N LEU A 255 8.83 -15.44 -11.09
CA LEU A 255 8.61 -14.06 -11.50
C LEU A 255 9.16 -13.06 -10.46
N LEU A 256 8.98 -13.31 -9.17
CA LEU A 256 9.42 -12.40 -8.11
C LEU A 256 10.94 -12.14 -8.14
N PRO A 257 11.83 -13.15 -8.16
CA PRO A 257 13.27 -12.91 -8.29
C PRO A 257 13.67 -12.30 -9.64
N THR A 258 12.90 -12.55 -10.71
CA THR A 258 13.11 -11.91 -12.01
C THR A 258 12.88 -10.39 -11.95
N LEU A 259 11.98 -9.96 -11.07
CA LEU A 259 11.65 -8.55 -10.84
C LEU A 259 12.54 -7.86 -9.78
N TYR A 260 13.56 -8.51 -9.25
CA TYR A 260 14.54 -7.86 -8.37
C TYR A 260 15.42 -6.89 -9.17
N PHE A 261 15.81 -5.77 -8.58
CA PHE A 261 16.72 -4.83 -9.21
C PHE A 261 18.14 -5.35 -9.30
N PHE A 262 18.56 -6.07 -8.27
CA PHE A 262 19.87 -6.73 -8.21
C PHE A 262 19.66 -8.24 -8.23
N ASP A 263 20.37 -8.92 -9.11
CA ASP A 263 20.32 -10.36 -9.23
C ASP A 263 20.98 -11.03 -8.01
N PRO A 264 20.24 -11.81 -7.20
CA PRO A 264 20.82 -12.44 -6.03
C PRO A 264 21.98 -13.41 -6.32
N ALA A 265 22.02 -13.99 -7.53
CA ALA A 265 23.05 -14.97 -7.91
C ALA A 265 24.38 -14.30 -8.32
N THR A 266 24.31 -13.15 -9.00
CA THR A 266 25.49 -12.46 -9.56
C THR A 266 25.83 -11.15 -8.82
N GLY A 267 24.91 -10.62 -8.02
CA GLY A 267 25.01 -9.33 -7.36
C GLY A 267 24.80 -8.12 -8.29
N ARG A 268 24.79 -8.31 -9.60
CA ARG A 268 24.72 -7.23 -10.58
C ARG A 268 23.32 -6.67 -10.67
N HIS A 269 23.21 -5.37 -10.95
CA HIS A 269 21.94 -4.77 -11.31
C HIS A 269 21.40 -5.41 -12.60
N ARG A 270 20.09 -5.64 -12.65
CA ARG A 270 19.43 -6.20 -13.84
C ARG A 270 19.19 -5.11 -14.86
N GLN A 271 19.56 -5.39 -16.10
CA GLN A 271 19.29 -4.49 -17.21
C GLN A 271 17.82 -4.57 -17.65
N ALA A 272 17.23 -3.45 -18.02
CA ALA A 272 15.83 -3.36 -18.46
C ALA A 272 15.51 -4.30 -19.62
N LEU A 273 16.41 -4.45 -20.59
CA LEU A 273 16.27 -5.38 -21.72
C LEU A 273 16.28 -6.84 -21.28
N GLN A 274 17.12 -7.19 -20.30
CA GLN A 274 17.17 -8.54 -19.76
C GLN A 274 15.89 -8.87 -19.01
N VAL A 275 15.42 -7.97 -18.14
CA VAL A 275 14.16 -8.15 -17.42
C VAL A 275 12.98 -8.29 -18.38
N LYS A 276 12.96 -7.47 -19.44
CA LYS A 276 11.94 -7.58 -20.49
C LYS A 276 11.95 -8.97 -21.11
N SER A 277 13.11 -9.47 -21.50
CA SER A 277 13.27 -10.81 -22.10
C SER A 277 12.83 -11.92 -21.15
N ASP A 278 13.27 -11.85 -19.87
CA ASP A 278 12.96 -12.86 -18.86
C ASP A 278 11.46 -12.91 -18.54
N VAL A 279 10.82 -11.73 -18.38
CA VAL A 279 9.38 -11.65 -18.13
C VAL A 279 8.58 -12.17 -19.33
N LEU A 280 8.97 -11.82 -20.55
CA LEU A 280 8.29 -12.33 -21.75
C LEU A 280 8.42 -13.85 -21.87
N ALA A 281 9.58 -14.42 -21.58
CA ALA A 281 9.78 -15.87 -21.57
C ALA A 281 8.89 -16.56 -20.51
N LEU A 282 8.74 -15.96 -19.31
CA LEU A 282 7.81 -16.48 -18.31
C LEU A 282 6.35 -16.39 -18.77
N MET A 283 5.97 -15.33 -19.48
CA MET A 283 4.62 -15.22 -20.06
C MET A 283 4.37 -16.29 -21.12
N ASP A 284 5.37 -16.62 -21.94
CA ASP A 284 5.27 -17.69 -22.95
C ASP A 284 5.07 -19.06 -22.28
N LEU A 285 5.84 -19.36 -21.23
CA LEU A 285 5.69 -20.59 -20.46
C LEU A 285 4.32 -20.68 -19.74
N LEU A 286 3.81 -19.58 -19.21
CA LEU A 286 2.47 -19.53 -18.61
C LEU A 286 1.37 -19.83 -19.64
N ASP A 287 1.51 -19.39 -20.88
CA ASP A 287 0.53 -19.62 -21.94
C ASP A 287 0.45 -21.11 -22.35
N GLU A 288 1.47 -21.93 -22.09
CA GLU A 288 1.45 -23.37 -22.31
C GLU A 288 0.35 -24.09 -21.53
N CYS A 289 -0.12 -23.51 -20.42
CA CYS A 289 -1.28 -24.03 -19.68
C CYS A 289 -2.59 -24.01 -20.46
N ALA A 290 -2.65 -23.30 -21.59
CA ALA A 290 -3.83 -23.15 -22.45
C ALA A 290 -5.12 -22.70 -21.69
N LEU A 291 -4.96 -21.92 -20.62
CA LEU A 291 -6.06 -21.36 -19.85
C LEU A 291 -6.39 -19.96 -20.38
N TYR A 292 -7.60 -19.76 -20.89
CA TYR A 292 -8.02 -18.49 -21.49
C TYR A 292 -7.82 -17.28 -20.57
N THR A 293 -8.19 -17.40 -19.27
CA THR A 293 -8.00 -16.34 -18.29
C THR A 293 -6.53 -16.01 -18.05
N LEU A 294 -5.64 -17.00 -18.11
CA LEU A 294 -4.20 -16.81 -17.99
C LEU A 294 -3.63 -16.09 -19.22
N GLN A 295 -4.01 -16.53 -20.41
CA GLN A 295 -3.61 -15.89 -21.68
C GLN A 295 -4.04 -14.42 -21.77
N GLN A 296 -5.21 -14.08 -21.21
CA GLN A 296 -5.61 -12.67 -21.10
C GLN A 296 -4.66 -11.86 -20.21
N GLN A 297 -4.26 -12.41 -19.05
CA GLN A 297 -3.36 -11.71 -18.12
C GLN A 297 -1.93 -11.60 -18.69
N THR A 298 -1.40 -12.66 -19.29
CA THR A 298 -0.08 -12.64 -19.93
C THR A 298 -0.05 -11.63 -21.10
N GLN A 299 -1.15 -11.52 -21.87
CA GLN A 299 -1.25 -10.54 -22.95
C GLN A 299 -1.27 -9.09 -22.42
N ILE A 300 -1.94 -8.83 -21.30
CA ILE A 300 -1.92 -7.52 -20.66
C ILE A 300 -0.48 -7.16 -20.24
N ILE A 301 0.23 -8.08 -19.61
CA ILE A 301 1.63 -7.86 -19.18
C ILE A 301 2.53 -7.61 -20.40
N ARG A 302 2.38 -8.38 -21.49
CA ARG A 302 3.15 -8.17 -22.74
C ARG A 302 2.92 -6.77 -23.31
N ASN A 303 1.68 -6.32 -23.34
CA ASN A 303 1.35 -5.00 -23.89
C ASN A 303 1.97 -3.86 -23.08
N HIS A 304 2.30 -4.13 -21.81
CA HIS A 304 2.77 -3.12 -20.86
C HIS A 304 4.23 -3.31 -20.45
N ILE A 305 4.92 -4.25 -21.03
CA ILE A 305 6.27 -4.63 -20.59
C ILE A 305 7.27 -3.48 -20.65
N ASP A 306 7.14 -2.58 -21.61
CA ASP A 306 8.05 -1.43 -21.74
C ASP A 306 7.86 -0.42 -20.59
N ASP A 307 6.62 -0.23 -20.14
CA ASP A 307 6.29 0.63 -18.99
C ASP A 307 6.74 0.01 -17.66
N ILE A 308 6.62 -1.33 -17.55
CA ILE A 308 7.12 -2.10 -16.41
C ILE A 308 8.65 -1.96 -16.31
N CYS A 309 9.35 -1.94 -17.44
CA CYS A 309 10.80 -1.88 -17.48
C CYS A 309 11.39 -0.47 -17.26
N VAL A 310 10.57 0.58 -17.16
CA VAL A 310 11.07 1.96 -16.95
C VAL A 310 11.88 2.09 -15.66
N CYS A 311 11.45 1.48 -14.56
CA CYS A 311 12.17 1.56 -13.29
C CYS A 311 13.57 0.90 -13.33
N TYR A 312 13.79 -0.10 -14.18
CA TYR A 312 15.11 -0.73 -14.37
C TYR A 312 16.08 0.19 -15.12
N ARG A 313 15.60 0.99 -16.09
CA ARG A 313 16.42 2.03 -16.73
C ARG A 313 16.87 3.07 -15.72
N GLN A 314 16.02 3.44 -14.77
CA GLN A 314 16.41 4.34 -13.68
C GLN A 314 17.50 3.72 -12.78
N VAL A 315 17.44 2.41 -12.52
CA VAL A 315 18.50 1.70 -11.78
C VAL A 315 19.81 1.71 -12.58
N GLU A 316 19.74 1.44 -13.89
CA GLU A 316 20.91 1.50 -14.78
C GLU A 316 21.57 2.87 -14.72
N ASP A 317 20.79 3.96 -14.85
CA ASP A 317 21.28 5.35 -14.77
C ASP A 317 21.92 5.64 -13.42
N ILE A 318 21.27 5.24 -12.31
CA ILE A 318 21.82 5.42 -10.95
C ILE A 318 23.12 4.63 -10.77
N CYS A 319 23.17 3.38 -11.20
CA CYS A 319 24.38 2.56 -11.12
C CYS A 319 25.50 3.13 -11.98
N GLN A 320 25.20 3.67 -13.16
CA GLN A 320 26.17 4.32 -14.02
C GLN A 320 26.74 5.61 -13.41
N ASP A 321 25.90 6.41 -12.74
CA ASP A 321 26.35 7.59 -12.02
C ASP A 321 27.21 7.23 -10.80
N LEU A 322 26.80 6.25 -10.01
CA LEU A 322 27.54 5.75 -8.85
C LEU A 322 28.88 5.12 -9.25
N ALA A 323 28.97 4.46 -10.41
CA ALA A 323 30.20 3.86 -10.93
C ALA A 323 31.33 4.87 -11.17
N ARG A 324 31.04 6.18 -11.18
CA ARG A 324 32.07 7.23 -11.24
C ARG A 324 32.86 7.38 -9.93
N THR A 325 32.27 7.00 -8.82
CA THR A 325 32.86 7.18 -7.47
C THR A 325 32.98 5.89 -6.68
N MET A 326 32.32 4.82 -7.10
CA MET A 326 32.28 3.52 -6.45
C MET A 326 32.63 2.42 -7.45
N PRO A 327 33.63 1.56 -7.20
CA PRO A 327 33.93 0.42 -8.06
C PRO A 327 32.74 -0.55 -8.20
N GLU A 328 32.71 -1.32 -9.30
CA GLU A 328 31.58 -2.20 -9.62
C GLU A 328 31.27 -3.22 -8.51
N GLU A 329 32.28 -3.87 -7.93
CA GLU A 329 32.07 -4.92 -6.93
C GLU A 329 31.41 -4.38 -5.64
N PRO A 330 31.93 -3.34 -4.95
CA PRO A 330 31.23 -2.79 -3.80
C PRO A 330 29.90 -2.14 -4.15
N LEU A 331 29.70 -1.59 -5.35
CA LEU A 331 28.40 -1.11 -5.80
C LEU A 331 27.36 -2.23 -5.85
N ASN A 332 27.74 -3.40 -6.36
CA ASN A 332 26.87 -4.58 -6.38
C ASN A 332 26.50 -5.04 -4.96
N PHE A 333 27.46 -5.05 -4.03
CA PHE A 333 27.21 -5.40 -2.63
C PHE A 333 26.27 -4.40 -1.94
N VAL A 334 26.48 -3.10 -2.16
CA VAL A 334 25.61 -2.04 -1.63
C VAL A 334 24.19 -2.16 -2.21
N GLY A 335 24.08 -2.47 -3.51
CA GLY A 335 22.78 -2.71 -4.16
C GLY A 335 22.03 -3.92 -3.57
N LEU A 336 22.71 -5.03 -3.36
CA LEU A 336 22.14 -6.21 -2.69
C LEU A 336 21.72 -5.88 -1.25
N ALA A 337 22.57 -5.18 -0.50
CA ALA A 337 22.26 -4.77 0.86
C ALA A 337 21.01 -3.89 0.91
N TRP A 338 20.90 -2.91 0.03
CA TRP A 338 19.71 -2.07 -0.10
C TRP A 338 18.45 -2.91 -0.42
N GLN A 339 18.54 -3.84 -1.39
CA GLN A 339 17.44 -4.73 -1.77
C GLN A 339 16.97 -5.61 -0.60
N HIS A 340 17.90 -6.25 0.12
CA HIS A 340 17.57 -7.04 1.31
C HIS A 340 17.01 -6.18 2.45
N GLY A 341 17.52 -4.96 2.62
CA GLY A 341 16.96 -3.98 3.55
C GLY A 341 15.47 -3.72 3.27
N HIS A 342 15.10 -3.47 2.02
CA HIS A 342 13.72 -3.30 1.60
C HIS A 342 12.86 -4.55 1.82
N GLN A 343 13.36 -5.73 1.47
CA GLN A 343 12.66 -7.00 1.66
C GLN A 343 12.41 -7.27 3.16
N SER A 344 13.35 -6.92 4.03
CA SER A 344 13.20 -7.11 5.48
C SER A 344 11.98 -6.39 6.07
N HIS A 345 11.51 -5.32 5.43
CA HIS A 345 10.30 -4.59 5.84
C HIS A 345 9.00 -5.27 5.39
N GLN A 346 9.05 -6.12 4.38
CA GLN A 346 7.88 -6.82 3.84
C GLN A 346 7.59 -8.12 4.60
N TYR A 347 8.58 -8.70 5.25
CA TYR A 347 8.47 -9.98 5.94
C TYR A 347 8.41 -9.84 7.47
N LYS A 348 7.99 -10.92 8.15
CA LYS A 348 7.96 -11.06 9.61
C LYS A 348 8.72 -12.32 10.03
N GLY A 349 9.03 -12.42 11.32
CA GLY A 349 9.66 -13.63 11.89
C GLY A 349 11.02 -13.95 11.27
N GLU A 350 11.26 -15.21 10.95
CA GLU A 350 12.54 -15.72 10.45
C GLU A 350 12.94 -15.15 9.08
N HIS A 351 11.99 -14.95 8.16
CA HIS A 351 12.27 -14.32 6.88
C HIS A 351 12.77 -12.88 7.02
N LYS A 352 12.23 -12.12 7.97
CA LYS A 352 12.73 -10.78 8.27
C LYS A 352 14.17 -10.83 8.76
N LYS A 353 14.48 -11.74 9.71
CA LYS A 353 15.83 -11.92 10.24
C LYS A 353 16.82 -12.35 9.16
N TYR A 354 16.41 -13.26 8.28
CA TYR A 354 17.21 -13.65 7.12
C TYR A 354 17.60 -12.43 6.27
N HIS A 355 16.63 -11.63 5.83
CA HIS A 355 16.94 -10.48 5.01
C HIS A 355 17.74 -9.40 5.76
N GLN A 356 17.58 -9.26 7.06
CA GLN A 356 18.44 -8.38 7.86
C GLN A 356 19.87 -8.88 7.91
N ALA A 357 20.07 -10.19 8.11
CA ALA A 357 21.40 -10.81 8.12
C ALA A 357 22.10 -10.68 6.76
N GLU A 358 21.39 -10.94 5.66
CA GLU A 358 21.91 -10.73 4.30
C GLU A 358 22.31 -9.28 4.04
N ARG A 359 21.46 -8.32 4.44
CA ARG A 359 21.81 -6.89 4.34
C ARG A 359 23.11 -6.58 5.05
N ASP A 360 23.24 -7.04 6.30
CA ASP A 360 24.41 -6.74 7.13
C ASP A 360 25.65 -7.42 6.56
N PHE A 361 25.54 -8.66 6.07
CA PHE A 361 26.61 -9.39 5.39
C PHE A 361 27.14 -8.63 4.16
N TRP A 362 26.24 -8.15 3.29
CA TRP A 362 26.66 -7.42 2.10
C TRP A 362 27.27 -6.05 2.41
N LEU A 363 26.80 -5.37 3.47
CA LEU A 363 27.43 -4.13 3.95
C LEU A 363 28.82 -4.40 4.52
N GLU A 364 29.00 -5.46 5.32
CA GLU A 364 30.29 -5.85 5.86
C GLU A 364 31.29 -6.20 4.74
N ALA A 365 30.82 -6.79 3.64
CA ALA A 365 31.64 -7.09 2.48
C ALA A 365 32.02 -5.81 1.68
N ALA A 366 31.14 -4.82 1.60
CA ALA A 366 31.36 -3.60 0.85
C ALA A 366 32.35 -2.64 1.56
N VAL A 367 32.26 -2.50 2.88
CA VAL A 367 33.01 -1.50 3.67
C VAL A 367 34.53 -1.55 3.46
N PRO A 368 35.21 -2.71 3.49
CA PRO A 368 36.64 -2.79 3.27
C PRO A 368 37.08 -2.32 1.87
N LEU A 369 36.22 -2.55 0.86
CA LEU A 369 36.48 -2.19 -0.53
C LEU A 369 36.29 -0.69 -0.80
N LEU A 370 35.46 -0.01 -0.01
CA LEU A 370 35.18 1.42 -0.12
C LEU A 370 36.12 2.30 0.73
N GLY A 371 36.80 1.71 1.72
CA GLY A 371 37.78 2.40 2.57
C GLY A 371 37.16 3.46 3.49
N GLU A 372 37.88 4.57 3.70
CA GLU A 372 37.52 5.60 4.69
C GLU A 372 36.17 6.30 4.39
N ASN A 373 35.77 6.39 3.13
CA ASN A 373 34.54 7.06 2.70
C ASN A 373 33.32 6.12 2.60
N ALA A 374 33.45 4.86 3.05
CA ALA A 374 32.42 3.84 2.90
C ALA A 374 31.03 4.30 3.41
N GLY A 375 30.97 4.89 4.61
CA GLY A 375 29.70 5.36 5.18
C GLY A 375 28.98 6.37 4.29
N GLN A 376 29.70 7.39 3.81
CA GLN A 376 29.13 8.43 2.96
C GLN A 376 28.69 7.88 1.59
N GLN A 377 29.50 7.00 0.99
CA GLN A 377 29.16 6.40 -0.31
C GLN A 377 27.96 5.46 -0.23
N ILE A 378 27.85 4.66 0.84
CA ILE A 378 26.71 3.78 1.08
C ILE A 378 25.44 4.61 1.30
N GLU A 379 25.51 5.68 2.11
CA GLU A 379 24.38 6.57 2.35
C GLU A 379 23.90 7.23 1.07
N GLN A 380 24.82 7.78 0.27
CA GLN A 380 24.53 8.36 -1.03
C GLN A 380 23.85 7.36 -1.98
N ALA A 381 24.36 6.13 -2.06
CA ALA A 381 23.76 5.08 -2.89
C ALA A 381 22.36 4.71 -2.41
N PHE A 382 22.16 4.57 -1.10
CA PHE A 382 20.84 4.28 -0.53
C PHE A 382 19.85 5.41 -0.76
N GLU A 383 20.26 6.67 -0.67
CA GLU A 383 19.41 7.83 -1.00
C GLU A 383 18.93 7.78 -2.45
N LEU A 384 19.85 7.52 -3.40
CA LEU A 384 19.52 7.41 -4.82
C LEU A 384 18.58 6.23 -5.10
N PHE A 385 18.87 5.05 -4.55
CA PHE A 385 18.00 3.88 -4.70
C PHE A 385 16.64 4.06 -4.02
N ASN A 386 16.57 4.74 -2.87
CA ASN A 386 15.30 5.06 -2.19
C ASN A 386 14.44 6.06 -2.96
N GLY A 387 15.05 6.84 -3.85
CA GLY A 387 14.34 7.74 -4.78
C GLY A 387 13.66 7.02 -5.94
N MET A 388 13.92 5.72 -6.14
CA MET A 388 13.26 4.93 -7.17
C MET A 388 11.84 4.54 -6.75
N VAL A 389 10.94 4.62 -7.69
CA VAL A 389 9.53 4.26 -7.49
C VAL A 389 9.17 3.07 -8.36
N ARG A 390 8.80 1.97 -7.74
CA ARG A 390 8.33 0.74 -8.38
C ARG A 390 6.87 0.43 -8.10
N THR A 391 6.35 0.92 -6.99
CA THR A 391 4.99 0.62 -6.54
C THR A 391 4.32 1.86 -5.94
N SER A 392 3.01 1.90 -6.01
CA SER A 392 2.16 2.92 -5.38
C SER A 392 1.98 2.72 -3.87
N SER A 393 2.64 1.75 -3.26
CA SER A 393 2.42 1.40 -1.84
C SER A 393 2.58 2.57 -0.87
N LEU A 394 3.43 3.56 -1.20
CA LEU A 394 3.59 4.76 -0.36
C LEU A 394 2.38 5.68 -0.44
N ILE A 395 1.80 5.89 -1.62
CA ILE A 395 0.58 6.70 -1.73
C ILE A 395 -0.61 5.96 -1.14
N GLU A 396 -0.69 4.63 -1.27
CA GLU A 396 -1.70 3.83 -0.58
C GLU A 396 -1.59 3.95 0.94
N MET A 397 -0.37 3.98 1.48
CA MET A 397 -0.14 4.24 2.90
C MET A 397 -0.67 5.63 3.29
N VAL A 398 -0.35 6.69 2.54
CA VAL A 398 -0.86 8.04 2.79
C VAL A 398 -2.39 8.07 2.67
N ASN A 399 -2.95 7.46 1.63
CA ASN A 399 -4.39 7.33 1.44
C ASN A 399 -5.06 6.60 2.62
N SER A 400 -4.40 5.59 3.20
CA SER A 400 -4.91 4.90 4.39
C SER A 400 -4.97 5.80 5.62
N GLN A 401 -4.12 6.81 5.73
CA GLN A 401 -4.14 7.83 6.80
C GLN A 401 -5.21 8.91 6.54
N ILE A 402 -5.48 9.23 5.28
CA ILE A 402 -6.54 10.20 4.89
C ILE A 402 -7.94 9.59 5.09
N ARG A 403 -8.16 8.33 4.73
CA ARG A 403 -9.47 7.65 4.76
C ARG A 403 -10.24 7.78 6.09
N PRO A 404 -9.65 7.62 7.29
CA PRO A 404 -10.37 7.79 8.54
C PRO A 404 -10.95 9.20 8.72
N HIS A 405 -10.23 10.24 8.28
CA HIS A 405 -10.74 11.62 8.29
C HIS A 405 -11.95 11.77 7.36
N LEU A 406 -11.90 11.18 6.15
CA LEU A 406 -13.01 11.20 5.20
C LEU A 406 -14.24 10.44 5.74
N ASN A 407 -14.01 9.28 6.35
CA ASN A 407 -15.09 8.46 6.95
C ASN A 407 -15.81 9.24 8.07
N SER A 408 -15.10 10.05 8.83
CA SER A 408 -15.66 10.86 9.91
C SER A 408 -16.50 12.05 9.41
N CYS A 409 -16.42 12.41 8.12
CA CYS A 409 -17.20 13.48 7.50
C CYS A 409 -18.64 13.07 7.14
N LYS A 410 -18.98 11.78 7.22
CA LYS A 410 -20.30 11.26 6.81
C LYS A 410 -20.73 11.75 5.41
N GLY A 411 -19.74 11.92 4.53
CA GLY A 411 -19.96 12.29 3.15
C GLY A 411 -19.99 13.80 2.81
N GLN A 412 -19.82 14.65 3.78
CA GLN A 412 -19.66 16.09 3.54
C GLN A 412 -18.17 16.44 3.53
N VAL A 413 -17.49 16.09 2.45
CA VAL A 413 -16.10 16.47 2.23
C VAL A 413 -16.05 17.76 1.43
N THR A 414 -15.31 18.75 1.92
CA THR A 414 -15.05 20.02 1.24
C THR A 414 -13.56 20.16 0.99
N GLN A 415 -13.19 21.08 0.08
CA GLN A 415 -11.77 21.35 -0.18
C GLN A 415 -11.06 21.87 1.06
N GLU A 416 -11.72 22.72 1.86
CA GLU A 416 -11.16 23.28 3.11
C GLU A 416 -10.81 22.16 4.11
N HIS A 417 -11.66 21.13 4.17
CA HIS A 417 -11.36 19.98 5.02
C HIS A 417 -10.15 19.17 4.52
N LEU A 418 -10.00 19.01 3.20
CA LEU A 418 -8.83 18.38 2.61
C LEU A 418 -7.55 19.20 2.85
N ASN A 419 -7.62 20.51 2.80
CA ASN A 419 -6.50 21.40 3.12
C ASN A 419 -6.03 21.20 4.56
N LEU A 420 -6.97 21.06 5.51
CA LEU A 420 -6.66 20.75 6.91
C LEU A 420 -5.98 19.38 7.06
N ILE A 421 -6.47 18.36 6.36
CA ILE A 421 -5.86 17.02 6.39
C ILE A 421 -4.44 17.06 5.83
N MET A 422 -4.22 17.75 4.70
CA MET A 422 -2.91 17.92 4.10
C MET A 422 -1.96 18.65 5.05
N PHE A 423 -2.39 19.76 5.64
CA PHE A 423 -1.61 20.50 6.61
C PHE A 423 -1.23 19.62 7.80
N TYR A 424 -2.20 18.94 8.39
CA TYR A 424 -1.97 18.03 9.51
C TYR A 424 -0.97 16.93 9.13
N HIS A 425 -1.18 16.23 8.00
CA HIS A 425 -0.29 15.18 7.53
C HIS A 425 1.15 15.68 7.35
N ASN A 426 1.33 16.85 6.77
CA ASN A 426 2.64 17.39 6.44
C ASN A 426 3.40 17.93 7.66
N HIS A 427 2.71 18.37 8.73
CA HIS A 427 3.31 19.00 9.92
C HIS A 427 3.21 18.16 11.18
N HIS A 428 2.52 17.01 11.12
CA HIS A 428 2.39 16.12 12.29
C HIS A 428 3.69 15.37 12.55
N LEU A 429 4.13 15.37 13.84
CA LEU A 429 5.29 14.60 14.28
C LEU A 429 4.90 13.13 14.54
N TYR A 430 5.21 12.28 13.61
CA TYR A 430 4.88 10.85 13.71
C TYR A 430 5.78 10.13 14.73
N LYS A 431 5.17 9.32 15.59
CA LYS A 431 5.89 8.53 16.64
C LYS A 431 6.51 7.25 16.07
N SER A 432 6.08 6.81 14.89
CA SER A 432 6.51 5.57 14.25
C SER A 432 6.45 5.69 12.72
N GLY A 433 6.99 4.70 12.00
CA GLY A 433 6.97 4.64 10.54
C GLY A 433 8.08 5.44 9.87
N LYS A 434 8.00 5.61 8.54
CA LYS A 434 9.02 6.27 7.69
C LYS A 434 9.25 7.74 8.10
N ARG A 435 8.22 8.40 8.63
CA ARG A 435 8.27 9.81 9.09
C ARG A 435 8.55 9.97 10.59
N LYS A 436 9.00 8.93 11.30
CA LYS A 436 9.27 9.04 12.73
C LYS A 436 10.21 10.20 13.04
N GLY A 437 9.74 11.12 13.90
CA GLY A 437 10.49 12.30 14.33
C GLY A 437 10.69 13.38 13.26
N LYS A 438 10.02 13.26 12.11
CA LYS A 438 10.00 14.27 11.04
C LYS A 438 8.59 14.86 10.95
N ALA A 439 8.53 16.16 10.74
CA ALA A 439 7.31 16.88 10.39
C ALA A 439 7.28 17.15 8.89
#